data_39342384b7fd4206e76502d6de9ebf18
#
_entry.id   39342384b7fd4206e76502d6de9ebf18
#
_cell.length_a   1.000
_cell.length_b   1.000
_cell.length_c   1.000
_cell.angle_alpha   90.00
_cell.angle_beta   90.00
_cell.angle_gamma   90.00
#
_symmetry.space_group_name_H-M   'P 1'
#
loop_
_entity.id
_entity.type
_entity.pdbx_description
1 polymer ?
#
loop_
_entity_poly.entity_id
_entity_poly.type
_entity_poly.pdbx_seq_one_letter_code
_entity_poly.pdbx_strand_id
1 'polypeptide(L)'
;MRYMKRRGLRMFAVAALLPALASGALAQATQGQAAQSHTGRQDSAVVQQVTQTVRDFLAAVPKGEKQTFDNFFADDVIYTRSAGITVTKVDIIKNIDVRAANDPTATYGADDFTVHVYGNMAVVNFRLIMHGQNGGKEETAYFRNTGTFLKRGGKWQAVAWQATKVPPANDGK
;
A
#
# COMPACT_ATOMS: atom_id res chain seq x y z
N MET A 1 -11.66 65.88 56.13
CA MET A 1 -12.80 66.82 55.95
C MET A 1 -13.78 66.08 55.05
N ARG A 2 -14.87 65.62 55.66
CA ARG A 2 -16.28 65.80 55.29
C ARG A 2 -16.64 65.29 53.86
N TYR A 3 -17.68 64.48 53.55
CA TYR A 3 -18.87 64.02 54.24
C TYR A 3 -19.60 63.23 53.18
N MET A 4 -20.02 61.93 53.48
CA MET A 4 -21.43 61.45 53.47
C MET A 4 -22.29 61.88 52.24
N LYS A 5 -23.06 61.06 51.66
CA LYS A 5 -24.22 60.27 52.09
C LYS A 5 -24.90 59.59 50.91
N ARG A 6 -25.21 58.30 51.04
CA ARG A 6 -26.58 57.67 51.07
C ARG A 6 -27.33 57.37 49.78
N ARG A 7 -27.65 56.08 49.71
CA ARG A 7 -28.96 55.45 49.60
C ARG A 7 -29.64 55.40 48.25
N GLY A 8 -30.04 54.12 47.92
CA GLY A 8 -31.25 53.80 47.19
C GLY A 8 -31.18 52.41 46.54
N LEU A 9 -31.42 51.43 47.23
CA LEU A 9 -32.26 50.24 47.28
C LEU A 9 -33.41 50.26 46.24
N ARG A 10 -33.52 49.18 45.45
CA ARG A 10 -34.68 48.37 45.05
C ARG A 10 -34.29 47.48 43.87
N MET A 11 -34.04 46.19 44.11
CA MET A 11 -34.97 45.06 43.89
C MET A 11 -35.87 45.17 42.67
N PHE A 12 -35.65 44.30 41.68
CA PHE A 12 -36.63 43.31 41.28
C PHE A 12 -35.93 42.26 40.38
N ALA A 13 -36.11 41.00 40.73
CA ALA A 13 -35.79 39.82 40.01
C ALA A 13 -36.70 39.63 38.80
N VAL A 14 -36.15 39.10 37.72
CA VAL A 14 -36.91 38.11 36.91
C VAL A 14 -35.88 37.14 36.33
N ALA A 15 -36.05 35.90 36.70
CA ALA A 15 -35.42 34.76 36.10
C ALA A 15 -35.92 34.53 34.70
N ALA A 16 -35.01 34.30 33.76
CA ALA A 16 -35.31 33.59 32.51
C ALA A 16 -34.25 32.51 32.30
N LEU A 17 -34.54 31.31 32.73
CA LEU A 17 -33.90 30.09 32.27
C LEU A 17 -34.20 29.92 30.79
N LEU A 18 -33.14 29.84 29.96
CA LEU A 18 -33.24 29.26 28.63
C LEU A 18 -32.32 28.04 28.60
N PRO A 19 -32.85 26.85 28.29
CA PRO A 19 -32.03 25.69 28.01
C PRO A 19 -31.71 25.71 26.49
N ALA A 20 -30.47 26.00 26.15
CA ALA A 20 -29.99 25.87 24.78
C ALA A 20 -28.61 25.23 24.78
N LEU A 21 -28.53 23.95 25.10
CA LEU A 21 -27.33 23.13 24.89
C LEU A 21 -27.73 21.66 24.67
N ALA A 22 -28.24 21.34 23.49
CA ALA A 22 -28.41 19.94 23.08
C ALA A 22 -28.30 19.70 21.56
N SER A 23 -27.72 20.60 20.78
CA SER A 23 -27.66 20.43 19.31
C SER A 23 -26.26 20.19 18.74
N GLY A 24 -25.21 20.21 19.57
CA GLY A 24 -23.84 20.09 19.10
C GLY A 24 -23.29 18.64 18.99
N ALA A 25 -23.84 17.70 19.75
CA ALA A 25 -23.27 16.36 19.83
C ALA A 25 -23.61 15.43 18.65
N LEU A 26 -24.79 15.63 18.03
CA LEU A 26 -25.22 14.80 16.89
C LEU A 26 -24.49 15.13 15.56
N ALA A 27 -24.09 16.41 15.38
CA ALA A 27 -23.38 16.81 14.17
C ALA A 27 -21.92 16.32 14.15
N GLN A 28 -21.26 16.21 15.30
CA GLN A 28 -19.90 15.70 15.39
C GLN A 28 -19.81 14.18 15.19
N ALA A 29 -20.80 13.43 15.66
CA ALA A 29 -20.85 11.97 15.45
C ALA A 29 -21.05 11.61 13.97
N THR A 30 -21.88 12.35 13.24
CA THR A 30 -22.10 12.11 11.81
C THR A 30 -20.89 12.50 10.93
N GLN A 31 -20.15 13.52 11.31
CA GLN A 31 -18.91 13.89 10.60
C GLN A 31 -17.79 12.87 10.82
N GLY A 32 -17.66 12.33 12.03
CA GLY A 32 -16.68 11.28 12.33
C GLY A 32 -16.94 9.98 11.56
N GLN A 33 -18.19 9.55 11.47
CA GLN A 33 -18.58 8.34 10.72
C GLN A 33 -18.43 8.52 9.20
N ALA A 34 -18.76 9.69 8.65
CA ALA A 34 -18.54 9.97 7.24
C ALA A 34 -17.06 9.99 6.88
N ALA A 35 -16.20 10.59 7.70
CA ALA A 35 -14.75 10.60 7.48
C ALA A 35 -14.14 9.19 7.52
N GLN A 36 -14.54 8.36 8.49
CA GLN A 36 -14.07 6.97 8.60
C GLN A 36 -14.54 6.10 7.43
N SER A 37 -15.77 6.27 6.95
CA SER A 37 -16.28 5.53 5.81
C SER A 37 -15.61 5.94 4.48
N HIS A 38 -15.23 7.21 4.32
CA HIS A 38 -14.47 7.68 3.16
C HIS A 38 -13.04 7.14 3.15
N THR A 39 -12.35 7.14 4.28
CA THR A 39 -11.00 6.57 4.41
C THR A 39 -11.01 5.08 4.11
N GLY A 40 -11.90 4.30 4.70
CA GLY A 40 -11.98 2.86 4.45
C GLY A 40 -12.30 2.50 2.99
N ARG A 41 -13.13 3.29 2.30
CA ARG A 41 -13.42 3.09 0.87
C ARG A 41 -12.22 3.46 0.00
N GLN A 42 -11.50 4.52 0.35
CA GLN A 42 -10.30 4.94 -0.37
C GLN A 42 -9.18 3.91 -0.21
N ASP A 43 -8.98 3.37 0.98
CA ASP A 43 -8.01 2.30 1.23
C ASP A 43 -8.34 1.04 0.44
N SER A 44 -9.63 0.64 0.37
CA SER A 44 -10.07 -0.50 -0.43
C SER A 44 -9.78 -0.31 -1.93
N ALA A 45 -9.98 0.89 -2.47
CA ALA A 45 -9.65 1.20 -3.86
C ALA A 45 -8.15 1.16 -4.12
N VAL A 46 -7.33 1.65 -3.18
CA VAL A 46 -5.86 1.56 -3.26
C VAL A 46 -5.39 0.12 -3.20
N VAL A 47 -5.95 -0.70 -2.29
CA VAL A 47 -5.65 -2.14 -2.19
C VAL A 47 -5.87 -2.84 -3.54
N GLN A 48 -7.02 -2.60 -4.18
CA GLN A 48 -7.32 -3.16 -5.49
C GLN A 48 -6.34 -2.65 -6.56
N GLN A 49 -6.06 -1.35 -6.60
CA GLN A 49 -5.17 -0.74 -7.57
C GLN A 49 -3.75 -1.30 -7.47
N VAL A 50 -3.19 -1.39 -6.26
CA VAL A 50 -1.81 -1.88 -6.07
C VAL A 50 -1.73 -3.39 -6.36
N THR A 51 -2.74 -4.18 -5.93
CA THR A 51 -2.82 -5.60 -6.26
C THR A 51 -2.84 -5.81 -7.78
N GLN A 52 -3.65 -5.04 -8.50
CA GLN A 52 -3.75 -5.13 -9.94
C GLN A 52 -2.43 -4.70 -10.61
N THR A 53 -1.77 -3.64 -10.13
CA THR A 53 -0.45 -3.21 -10.61
C THR A 53 0.57 -4.35 -10.53
N VAL A 54 0.58 -5.13 -9.42
CA VAL A 54 1.48 -6.28 -9.28
C VAL A 54 1.11 -7.39 -10.28
N ARG A 55 -0.18 -7.71 -10.43
CA ARG A 55 -0.65 -8.75 -11.35
C ARG A 55 -0.31 -8.42 -12.80
N ASP A 56 -0.57 -7.19 -13.24
CA ASP A 56 -0.30 -6.71 -14.58
C ASP A 56 1.21 -6.74 -14.89
N PHE A 57 2.03 -6.31 -13.92
CA PHE A 57 3.48 -6.40 -14.04
C PHE A 57 3.93 -7.83 -14.25
N LEU A 58 3.50 -8.78 -13.38
CA LEU A 58 3.90 -10.17 -13.46
C LEU A 58 3.47 -10.83 -14.77
N ALA A 59 2.26 -10.52 -15.27
CA ALA A 59 1.77 -11.00 -16.56
C ALA A 59 2.58 -10.46 -17.76
N ALA A 60 3.17 -9.26 -17.62
CA ALA A 60 3.97 -8.64 -18.65
C ALA A 60 5.48 -8.99 -18.59
N VAL A 61 5.97 -9.49 -17.45
CA VAL A 61 7.38 -9.88 -17.26
C VAL A 61 7.92 -10.82 -18.37
N PRO A 62 7.18 -11.84 -18.84
CA PRO A 62 7.69 -12.73 -19.90
C PRO A 62 8.02 -12.02 -21.22
N LYS A 63 7.33 -10.92 -21.52
CA LYS A 63 7.56 -10.16 -22.75
C LYS A 63 8.92 -9.45 -22.79
N GLY A 64 9.55 -9.23 -21.63
CA GLY A 64 10.86 -8.58 -21.55
C GLY A 64 10.87 -7.10 -21.97
N GLU A 65 9.73 -6.43 -22.02
CA GLU A 65 9.63 -5.04 -22.43
C GLU A 65 10.20 -4.11 -21.35
N LYS A 66 11.29 -3.42 -21.67
CA LYS A 66 11.98 -2.51 -20.72
C LYS A 66 11.06 -1.47 -20.11
N GLN A 67 10.10 -0.94 -20.89
CA GLN A 67 9.13 0.04 -20.41
C GLN A 67 8.23 -0.49 -19.27
N THR A 68 7.89 -1.77 -19.29
CA THR A 68 7.12 -2.43 -18.22
C THR A 68 7.86 -2.34 -16.89
N PHE A 69 9.15 -2.65 -16.89
CA PHE A 69 9.98 -2.60 -15.69
C PHE A 69 10.25 -1.16 -15.25
N ASP A 70 10.46 -0.25 -16.21
CA ASP A 70 10.67 1.17 -15.96
C ASP A 70 9.45 1.83 -15.31
N ASN A 71 8.26 1.47 -15.73
CA ASN A 71 7.00 1.96 -15.14
C ASN A 71 6.74 1.39 -13.75
N PHE A 72 7.11 0.13 -13.51
CA PHE A 72 6.82 -0.57 -12.26
C PHE A 72 7.78 -0.20 -11.14
N PHE A 73 9.08 -0.17 -11.42
CA PHE A 73 10.11 0.17 -10.44
C PHE A 73 10.41 1.66 -10.44
N ALA A 74 10.48 2.26 -9.27
CA ALA A 74 10.97 3.64 -9.10
C ALA A 74 12.49 3.71 -9.37
N ASP A 75 13.01 4.89 -9.71
CA ASP A 75 14.44 5.08 -9.99
C ASP A 75 15.33 4.78 -8.77
N ASP A 76 14.77 5.00 -7.56
CA ASP A 76 15.42 4.76 -6.28
C ASP A 76 15.08 3.38 -5.66
N VAL A 77 14.60 2.42 -6.46
CA VAL A 77 14.23 1.09 -5.94
C VAL A 77 15.43 0.33 -5.39
N ILE A 78 15.19 -0.36 -4.27
CA ILE A 78 16.10 -1.36 -3.69
C ILE A 78 15.42 -2.72 -3.86
N TYR A 79 15.98 -3.59 -4.70
CA TYR A 79 15.44 -4.93 -4.90
C TYR A 79 16.42 -6.00 -4.41
N THR A 80 16.06 -6.73 -3.37
CA THR A 80 16.79 -7.90 -2.91
C THR A 80 16.18 -9.18 -3.49
N ARG A 81 16.90 -9.83 -4.37
CA ARG A 81 16.52 -11.10 -5.01
C ARG A 81 16.58 -12.25 -4.02
N SER A 82 15.93 -13.37 -4.34
CA SER A 82 15.89 -14.57 -3.48
C SER A 82 17.26 -15.20 -3.19
N ALA A 83 18.27 -14.87 -3.98
CA ALA A 83 19.67 -15.25 -3.74
C ALA A 83 20.42 -14.29 -2.80
N GLY A 84 19.76 -13.31 -2.18
CA GLY A 84 20.36 -12.32 -1.31
C GLY A 84 21.11 -11.19 -2.01
N ILE A 85 21.04 -11.12 -3.34
CA ILE A 85 21.71 -10.08 -4.13
C ILE A 85 20.79 -8.87 -4.24
N THR A 86 21.29 -7.70 -3.83
CA THR A 86 20.58 -6.42 -4.01
C THR A 86 20.96 -5.80 -5.35
N VAL A 87 19.95 -5.32 -6.08
CA VAL A 87 20.07 -4.71 -7.40
C VAL A 87 19.31 -3.40 -7.46
N THR A 88 19.77 -2.50 -8.31
CA THR A 88 19.15 -1.21 -8.64
C THR A 88 18.23 -1.36 -9.87
N LYS A 89 17.43 -0.32 -10.18
CA LYS A 89 16.63 -0.26 -11.41
C LYS A 89 17.50 -0.42 -12.66
N VAL A 90 18.67 0.20 -12.69
CA VAL A 90 19.61 0.09 -13.81
C VAL A 90 20.03 -1.36 -14.03
N ASP A 91 20.35 -2.08 -12.93
CA ASP A 91 20.71 -3.51 -13.00
C ASP A 91 19.55 -4.38 -13.48
N ILE A 92 18.34 -4.07 -13.04
CA ILE A 92 17.12 -4.79 -13.45
C ILE A 92 16.95 -4.66 -14.96
N ILE A 93 16.96 -3.43 -15.49
CA ILE A 93 16.72 -3.13 -16.91
C ILE A 93 17.83 -3.69 -17.79
N LYS A 94 19.10 -3.58 -17.37
CA LYS A 94 20.25 -4.12 -18.09
C LYS A 94 20.16 -5.63 -18.29
N ASN A 95 19.58 -6.36 -17.33
CA ASN A 95 19.56 -7.82 -17.33
C ASN A 95 18.24 -8.43 -17.82
N ILE A 96 17.32 -7.64 -18.39
CA ILE A 96 16.03 -8.14 -18.89
C ILE A 96 16.23 -9.15 -20.02
N ASP A 97 17.02 -8.81 -21.00
CA ASP A 97 17.26 -9.63 -22.20
C ASP A 97 17.90 -10.99 -21.83
N VAL A 98 18.88 -10.97 -20.92
CA VAL A 98 19.54 -12.18 -20.40
C VAL A 98 18.56 -13.11 -19.71
N ARG A 99 17.63 -12.53 -18.91
CA ARG A 99 16.63 -13.30 -18.18
C ARG A 99 15.60 -13.93 -19.12
N ALA A 100 15.11 -13.18 -20.10
CA ALA A 100 14.17 -13.69 -21.11
C ALA A 100 14.81 -14.80 -21.95
N ALA A 101 16.12 -14.70 -22.25
CA ALA A 101 16.83 -15.73 -23.00
C ALA A 101 17.07 -17.02 -22.21
N ASN A 102 17.22 -16.92 -20.87
CA ASN A 102 17.48 -18.10 -20.01
C ASN A 102 16.25 -19.01 -19.85
N ASP A 103 15.04 -18.47 -19.85
CA ASP A 103 13.80 -19.23 -19.83
C ASP A 103 12.69 -18.45 -20.56
N PRO A 104 12.59 -18.61 -21.87
CA PRO A 104 11.59 -17.92 -22.68
C PRO A 104 10.17 -18.42 -22.43
N THR A 105 10.01 -19.56 -21.73
CA THR A 105 8.71 -20.17 -21.42
C THR A 105 8.21 -19.80 -20.03
N ALA A 106 9.03 -19.11 -19.22
CA ALA A 106 8.68 -18.75 -17.87
C ALA A 106 7.42 -17.87 -17.82
N THR A 107 6.48 -18.24 -16.97
CA THR A 107 5.30 -17.44 -16.65
C THR A 107 5.24 -17.12 -15.17
N TYR A 108 4.59 -16.01 -14.82
CA TYR A 108 4.53 -15.53 -13.46
C TYR A 108 3.09 -15.18 -13.06
N GLY A 109 2.65 -15.76 -11.95
CA GLY A 109 1.38 -15.45 -11.31
C GLY A 109 1.57 -14.99 -9.88
N ALA A 110 0.49 -14.54 -9.25
CA ALA A 110 0.50 -14.17 -7.84
C ALA A 110 -0.85 -14.44 -7.18
N ASP A 111 -0.78 -14.92 -5.94
CA ASP A 111 -1.91 -15.13 -5.05
C ASP A 111 -1.57 -14.72 -3.60
N ASP A 112 -2.47 -14.97 -2.67
CA ASP A 112 -2.27 -14.77 -1.23
C ASP A 112 -1.80 -13.34 -0.90
N PHE A 113 -2.53 -12.36 -1.44
CA PHE A 113 -2.23 -10.95 -1.27
C PHE A 113 -2.67 -10.43 0.10
N THR A 114 -1.77 -9.73 0.80
CA THR A 114 -2.08 -8.87 1.93
C THR A 114 -1.51 -7.49 1.65
N VAL A 115 -2.35 -6.46 1.70
CA VAL A 115 -1.96 -5.08 1.39
C VAL A 115 -2.32 -4.17 2.56
N HIS A 116 -1.35 -3.42 3.03
CA HIS A 116 -1.54 -2.36 4.03
C HIS A 116 -1.27 -1.00 3.40
N VAL A 117 -2.20 -0.05 3.60
CA VAL A 117 -2.14 1.30 3.01
C VAL A 117 -1.82 2.33 4.09
N TYR A 118 -0.89 3.22 3.80
CA TYR A 118 -0.42 4.29 4.68
C TYR A 118 -0.34 5.61 3.88
N GLY A 119 -1.50 6.19 3.58
CA GLY A 119 -1.60 7.40 2.76
C GLY A 119 -1.11 7.18 1.32
N ASN A 120 0.03 7.75 0.96
CA ASN A 120 0.65 7.58 -0.35
C ASN A 120 1.65 6.41 -0.43
N MET A 121 1.72 5.58 0.61
CA MET A 121 2.53 4.37 0.68
C MET A 121 1.66 3.13 0.83
N ALA A 122 2.05 2.02 0.20
CA ALA A 122 1.44 0.72 0.42
C ALA A 122 2.53 -0.35 0.58
N VAL A 123 2.31 -1.27 1.52
CA VAL A 123 3.12 -2.48 1.68
C VAL A 123 2.30 -3.66 1.21
N VAL A 124 2.85 -4.46 0.31
CA VAL A 124 2.19 -5.60 -0.33
C VAL A 124 2.97 -6.86 -0.05
N ASN A 125 2.33 -7.83 0.57
CA ASN A 125 2.83 -9.19 0.70
C ASN A 125 2.01 -10.10 -0.21
N PHE A 126 2.67 -11.04 -0.90
CA PHE A 126 2.00 -12.01 -1.75
C PHE A 126 2.89 -13.22 -2.02
N ARG A 127 2.29 -14.30 -2.52
CA ARG A 127 3.01 -15.46 -3.04
C ARG A 127 3.12 -15.34 -4.56
N LEU A 128 4.36 -15.22 -5.08
CA LEU A 128 4.64 -15.33 -6.50
C LEU A 128 4.74 -16.81 -6.87
N ILE A 129 4.14 -17.17 -8.01
CA ILE A 129 4.18 -18.50 -8.61
C ILE A 129 4.93 -18.34 -9.93
N MET A 130 6.04 -19.02 -10.07
CA MET A 130 6.82 -19.07 -11.30
C MET A 130 6.70 -20.47 -11.90
N HIS A 131 6.21 -20.57 -13.12
CA HIS A 131 6.29 -21.76 -13.93
C HIS A 131 7.37 -21.57 -14.98
N GLY A 132 8.25 -22.53 -15.14
CA GLY A 132 9.37 -22.44 -16.07
C GLY A 132 10.04 -23.79 -16.25
N GLN A 133 11.25 -23.77 -16.79
CA GLN A 133 12.04 -24.98 -17.02
C GLN A 133 13.37 -24.90 -16.23
N ASN A 134 13.78 -26.03 -15.69
CA ASN A 134 15.07 -26.22 -15.06
C ASN A 134 15.70 -27.51 -15.59
N GLY A 135 16.82 -27.38 -16.33
CA GLY A 135 17.46 -28.53 -16.96
C GLY A 135 16.58 -29.30 -17.94
N GLY A 136 15.64 -28.62 -18.62
CA GLY A 136 14.69 -29.20 -19.59
C GLY A 136 13.47 -29.88 -18.94
N LYS A 137 13.28 -29.75 -17.63
CA LYS A 137 12.11 -30.24 -16.90
C LYS A 137 11.26 -29.07 -16.45
N GLU A 138 9.93 -29.21 -16.57
CA GLU A 138 9.00 -28.25 -16.00
C GLU A 138 9.18 -28.16 -14.49
N GLU A 139 9.31 -26.94 -13.98
CA GLU A 139 9.42 -26.64 -12.55
C GLU A 139 8.41 -25.54 -12.18
N THR A 140 7.75 -25.72 -11.05
CA THR A 140 7.00 -24.65 -10.39
C THR A 140 7.73 -24.24 -9.13
N ALA A 141 8.09 -22.96 -9.05
CA ALA A 141 8.73 -22.39 -7.89
C ALA A 141 7.85 -21.32 -7.24
N TYR A 142 7.89 -21.26 -5.92
CA TYR A 142 7.13 -20.30 -5.13
C TYR A 142 8.07 -19.35 -4.40
N PHE A 143 7.65 -18.08 -4.32
CA PHE A 143 8.42 -17.07 -3.60
C PHE A 143 7.47 -16.22 -2.75
N ARG A 144 7.82 -15.95 -1.50
CA ARG A 144 7.21 -14.90 -0.71
C ARG A 144 7.85 -13.57 -1.09
N ASN A 145 7.01 -12.63 -1.47
CA ASN A 145 7.46 -11.30 -1.87
C ASN A 145 6.88 -10.24 -0.94
N THR A 146 7.70 -9.23 -0.68
CA THR A 146 7.27 -7.99 -0.05
C THR A 146 7.67 -6.84 -0.96
N GLY A 147 6.67 -6.07 -1.39
CA GLY A 147 6.86 -4.83 -2.14
C GLY A 147 6.41 -3.64 -1.32
N THR A 148 7.20 -2.57 -1.28
CA THR A 148 6.77 -1.26 -0.80
C THR A 148 6.58 -0.35 -1.99
N PHE A 149 5.38 0.23 -2.09
CA PHE A 149 5.00 1.14 -3.16
C PHE A 149 4.84 2.55 -2.63
N LEU A 150 5.28 3.53 -3.41
CA LEU A 150 4.96 4.94 -3.21
C LEU A 150 4.17 5.48 -4.40
N LYS A 151 3.18 6.32 -4.10
CA LYS A 151 2.43 7.05 -5.11
C LYS A 151 3.11 8.39 -5.37
N ARG A 152 3.72 8.53 -6.56
CA ARG A 152 4.41 9.73 -7.04
C ARG A 152 3.81 10.16 -8.37
N GLY A 153 3.41 11.43 -8.50
CA GLY A 153 2.79 11.92 -9.74
C GLY A 153 1.55 11.11 -10.19
N GLY A 154 0.75 10.61 -9.23
CA GLY A 154 -0.44 9.81 -9.51
C GLY A 154 -0.19 8.32 -9.79
N LYS A 155 1.06 7.87 -9.93
CA LYS A 155 1.45 6.49 -10.23
C LYS A 155 2.00 5.78 -9.00
N TRP A 156 1.61 4.51 -8.82
CA TRP A 156 2.20 3.62 -7.83
C TRP A 156 3.45 2.96 -8.42
N GLN A 157 4.59 3.12 -7.77
CA GLN A 157 5.87 2.50 -8.17
C GLN A 157 6.50 1.79 -6.97
N ALA A 158 7.11 0.63 -7.22
CA ALA A 158 7.84 -0.10 -6.20
C ALA A 158 9.16 0.61 -5.88
N VAL A 159 9.35 1.01 -4.62
CA VAL A 159 10.57 1.62 -4.07
C VAL A 159 11.42 0.63 -3.28
N ALA A 160 10.82 -0.45 -2.81
CA ALA A 160 11.54 -1.59 -2.25
C ALA A 160 10.86 -2.88 -2.69
N TRP A 161 11.68 -3.90 -2.96
CA TRP A 161 11.18 -5.22 -3.33
C TRP A 161 12.09 -6.29 -2.77
N GLN A 162 11.48 -7.33 -2.19
CA GLN A 162 12.22 -8.49 -1.68
C GLN A 162 11.50 -9.76 -2.08
N ALA A 163 12.28 -10.76 -2.52
CA ALA A 163 11.81 -12.09 -2.81
C ALA A 163 12.54 -13.11 -1.91
N THR A 164 11.80 -14.06 -1.37
CA THR A 164 12.35 -15.20 -0.61
C THR A 164 11.80 -16.48 -1.23
N LYS A 165 12.69 -17.37 -1.69
CA LYS A 165 12.26 -18.66 -2.25
C LYS A 165 11.62 -19.50 -1.13
N VAL A 166 10.45 -20.06 -1.43
CA VAL A 166 9.77 -21.00 -0.53
C VAL A 166 10.44 -22.37 -0.74
N PRO A 167 10.98 -23.02 0.32
CA PRO A 167 11.49 -24.37 0.19
C PRO A 167 10.41 -25.33 -0.32
N PRO A 168 10.76 -26.40 -1.06
CA PRO A 168 9.82 -27.48 -1.33
C PRO A 168 9.27 -28.00 0.00
N ALA A 169 7.98 -28.38 0.02
CA ALA A 169 7.43 -29.05 1.17
C ALA A 169 8.34 -30.26 1.50
N ASN A 170 8.84 -30.33 2.71
CA ASN A 170 9.50 -31.53 3.19
C ASN A 170 8.42 -32.60 3.27
N ASP A 171 8.30 -33.41 2.21
CA ASP A 171 7.57 -34.67 2.27
C ASP A 171 8.35 -35.50 3.29
N GLY A 172 7.88 -35.48 4.55
CA GLY A 172 8.59 -36.12 5.68
C GLY A 172 8.93 -37.58 5.34
N LYS A 173 10.22 -37.78 5.02
CA LYS A 173 10.89 -39.08 5.03
C LYS A 173 11.72 -39.18 6.30
#